data_1fc1c7e351b864fbe856877d8357fc6f
#
_entry.id   1fc1c7e351b864fbe856877d8357fc6f
#
_cell.length_a   1.000
_cell.length_b   1.000
_cell.length_c   1.000
_cell.angle_alpha   90.00
_cell.angle_beta   90.00
_cell.angle_gamma   90.00
#
_symmetry.space_group_name_H-M   'P 1'
#
loop_
_entity.id
_entity.type
_entity.pdbx_description
1 polymer ?
#
loop_
_entity_poly.entity_id
_entity_poly.type
_entity_poly.pdbx_seq_one_letter_code
_entity_poly.pdbx_strand_id
1 'polypeptide(L)'
;MVCIQADAAINPGNSGGPLINTYGQVVGITSSKLVEEGYEGIGFSIPINTALPILDDLMQHGRVTGRAQMGITVVEVSSSEAAYYGIPMGLRIMSITKESDMGRQGAEVGDIITSIDGWAVTTRGDVSDILAKHRPGDTVEIGLYRASRTGRGQTLTINVTLIGS
;
A
#
# COMPACT_ATOMS: atom_id res chain seq x y z
N MET A 1 7.70 1.42 -9.37
CA MET A 1 7.15 2.74 -9.80
C MET A 1 8.12 3.36 -10.82
N VAL A 2 7.63 3.96 -11.90
CA VAL A 2 8.45 4.76 -12.84
C VAL A 2 8.59 6.17 -12.27
N CYS A 3 9.83 6.69 -12.20
CA CYS A 3 10.12 8.03 -11.67
C CYS A 3 10.99 8.80 -12.67
N ILE A 4 10.90 10.14 -12.63
CA ILE A 4 11.83 11.03 -13.31
C ILE A 4 13.01 11.24 -12.39
N GLN A 5 14.23 10.90 -12.85
CA GLN A 5 15.46 11.23 -12.15
C GLN A 5 15.95 12.60 -12.64
N ALA A 6 16.34 13.45 -11.73
CA ALA A 6 16.93 14.77 -12.02
C ALA A 6 18.12 15.03 -11.09
N ASP A 7 19.04 15.87 -11.53
CA ASP A 7 20.14 16.41 -10.75
C ASP A 7 19.75 17.63 -9.90
N ALA A 8 18.49 18.04 -9.98
CA ALA A 8 17.93 19.07 -9.13
C ALA A 8 17.91 18.60 -7.67
N ALA A 9 18.39 19.44 -6.75
CA ALA A 9 18.43 19.15 -5.33
C ALA A 9 17.02 18.99 -4.76
N ILE A 10 16.63 17.78 -4.39
CA ILE A 10 15.37 17.48 -3.70
C ILE A 10 15.66 17.40 -2.20
N ASN A 11 15.21 18.41 -1.46
CA ASN A 11 15.44 18.54 -0.01
C ASN A 11 14.10 18.71 0.73
N PRO A 12 14.08 18.49 2.05
CA PRO A 12 12.93 18.89 2.86
C PRO A 12 12.57 20.36 2.61
N GLY A 13 11.31 20.61 2.25
CA GLY A 13 10.79 21.94 1.91
C GLY A 13 10.37 22.08 0.44
N ASN A 14 10.97 21.35 -0.50
CA ASN A 14 10.50 21.35 -1.89
C ASN A 14 9.73 20.11 -2.30
N SER A 15 9.58 19.12 -1.39
CA SER A 15 8.77 17.92 -1.62
C SER A 15 7.28 18.27 -1.79
N GLY A 16 6.64 17.72 -2.81
CA GLY A 16 5.28 18.06 -3.24
C GLY A 16 5.22 19.26 -4.20
N GLY A 17 6.35 19.95 -4.43
CA GLY A 17 6.46 21.02 -5.41
C GLY A 17 6.53 20.50 -6.86
N PRO A 18 6.31 21.39 -7.85
CA PRO A 18 6.40 21.02 -9.25
C PRO A 18 7.86 20.91 -9.73
N LEU A 19 8.16 19.87 -10.50
CA LEU A 19 9.33 19.81 -11.35
C LEU A 19 8.98 20.46 -12.70
N ILE A 20 9.68 21.53 -13.06
CA ILE A 20 9.36 22.35 -14.23
C ILE A 20 10.49 22.26 -15.24
N ASN A 21 10.15 22.07 -16.54
CA ASN A 21 11.12 22.09 -17.63
C ASN A 21 11.45 23.54 -18.09
N THR A 22 12.39 23.67 -19.03
CA THR A 22 12.81 24.97 -19.57
C THR A 22 11.73 25.70 -20.35
N TYR A 23 10.63 25.04 -20.71
CA TYR A 23 9.46 25.64 -21.37
C TYR A 23 8.37 26.08 -20.38
N GLY A 24 8.62 26.00 -19.06
CA GLY A 24 7.65 26.36 -18.03
C GLY A 24 6.56 25.33 -17.79
N GLN A 25 6.71 24.10 -18.32
CA GLN A 25 5.71 23.03 -18.13
C GLN A 25 6.04 22.21 -16.90
N VAL A 26 5.02 21.85 -16.11
CA VAL A 26 5.16 20.89 -15.02
C VAL A 26 5.30 19.49 -15.61
N VAL A 27 6.42 18.84 -15.39
CA VAL A 27 6.75 17.48 -15.87
C VAL A 27 6.66 16.43 -14.76
N GLY A 28 6.68 16.85 -13.49
CA GLY A 28 6.60 15.94 -12.36
C GLY A 28 6.30 16.65 -11.04
N ILE A 29 6.14 15.85 -9.99
CA ILE A 29 6.00 16.30 -8.60
C ILE A 29 7.18 15.75 -7.80
N THR A 30 7.93 16.64 -7.14
CA THR A 30 9.12 16.26 -6.36
C THR A 30 8.74 15.45 -5.12
N SER A 31 9.53 14.44 -4.77
CA SER A 31 9.28 13.59 -3.59
C SER A 31 10.57 13.25 -2.85
N SER A 32 10.73 13.76 -1.64
CA SER A 32 11.89 13.49 -0.76
C SER A 32 11.97 12.03 -0.28
N LYS A 33 10.87 11.26 -0.36
CA LYS A 33 10.87 9.83 0.02
C LYS A 33 11.59 8.92 -0.99
N LEU A 34 11.92 9.43 -2.16
CA LEU A 34 12.60 8.68 -3.22
C LEU A 34 14.11 8.94 -3.23
N VAL A 35 14.63 9.68 -2.25
CA VAL A 35 16.07 9.94 -2.09
C VAL A 35 16.64 8.94 -1.09
N GLU A 36 17.61 8.12 -1.49
CA GLU A 36 18.37 7.28 -0.56
C GLU A 36 19.36 8.17 0.22
N GLU A 37 19.43 7.96 1.55
CA GLU A 37 20.41 8.65 2.39
C GLU A 37 21.84 8.32 1.93
N GLY A 38 22.62 9.36 1.67
CA GLY A 38 24.03 9.24 1.26
C GLY A 38 24.29 9.49 -0.22
N TYR A 39 23.29 9.73 -1.05
CA TYR A 39 23.46 10.15 -2.45
C TYR A 39 23.04 11.62 -2.63
N GLU A 40 24.00 12.53 -2.60
CA GLU A 40 23.75 13.93 -2.96
C GLU A 40 23.65 14.09 -4.48
N GLY A 41 22.70 14.91 -4.96
CA GLY A 41 22.56 15.26 -6.37
C GLY A 41 21.72 14.28 -7.21
N ILE A 42 21.02 13.33 -6.60
CA ILE A 42 20.08 12.46 -7.29
C ILE A 42 18.67 12.69 -6.71
N GLY A 43 17.84 13.40 -7.43
CA GLY A 43 16.44 13.63 -7.07
C GLY A 43 15.49 12.79 -7.91
N PHE A 44 14.40 12.31 -7.30
CA PHE A 44 13.34 11.60 -8.01
C PHE A 44 12.02 12.36 -7.91
N SER A 45 11.28 12.37 -9.00
CA SER A 45 9.98 13.00 -9.08
C SER A 45 8.95 12.06 -9.69
N ILE A 46 7.71 12.15 -9.23
CA ILE A 46 6.59 11.41 -9.79
C ILE A 46 6.23 12.07 -11.13
N PRO A 47 6.19 11.32 -12.27
CA PRO A 47 5.80 11.88 -13.54
C PRO A 47 4.41 12.53 -13.50
N ILE A 48 4.25 13.69 -14.12
CA ILE A 48 2.95 14.40 -14.09
C ILE A 48 1.82 13.57 -14.68
N ASN A 49 2.08 12.78 -15.71
CA ASN A 49 1.08 11.91 -16.33
C ASN A 49 0.57 10.81 -15.37
N THR A 50 1.38 10.42 -14.39
CA THR A 50 0.96 9.50 -13.32
C THR A 50 0.13 10.22 -12.25
N ALA A 51 0.42 11.50 -12.00
CA ALA A 51 -0.25 12.29 -10.98
C ALA A 51 -1.60 12.87 -11.47
N LEU A 52 -1.73 13.21 -12.76
CA LEU A 52 -2.94 13.86 -13.30
C LEU A 52 -4.25 13.14 -12.98
N PRO A 53 -4.41 11.82 -13.19
CA PRO A 53 -5.66 11.13 -12.87
C PRO A 53 -5.99 11.20 -11.37
N ILE A 54 -4.97 11.20 -10.51
CA ILE A 54 -5.13 11.31 -9.07
C ILE A 54 -5.55 12.74 -8.69
N LEU A 55 -4.97 13.74 -9.33
CA LEU A 55 -5.34 15.14 -9.12
C LEU A 55 -6.77 15.42 -9.56
N ASP A 56 -7.20 14.89 -10.72
CA ASP A 56 -8.56 15.02 -11.22
C ASP A 56 -9.56 14.39 -10.23
N ASP A 57 -9.29 13.20 -9.71
CA ASP A 57 -10.10 12.56 -8.69
C ASP A 57 -10.22 13.39 -7.41
N LEU A 58 -9.08 13.91 -6.92
CA LEU A 58 -9.06 14.76 -5.74
C LEU A 58 -9.83 16.07 -5.94
N MET A 59 -9.74 16.67 -7.13
CA MET A 59 -10.46 17.91 -7.46
C MET A 59 -11.96 17.69 -7.60
N GLN A 60 -12.39 16.56 -8.18
CA GLN A 60 -13.80 16.27 -8.44
C GLN A 60 -14.50 15.63 -7.24
N HIS A 61 -13.82 14.78 -6.49
CA HIS A 61 -14.42 13.92 -5.46
C HIS A 61 -13.85 14.16 -4.06
N GLY A 62 -12.79 14.95 -3.91
CA GLY A 62 -12.08 15.14 -2.63
C GLY A 62 -11.28 13.92 -2.16
N ARG A 63 -11.26 12.84 -2.94
CA ARG A 63 -10.57 11.58 -2.67
C ARG A 63 -10.19 10.89 -3.98
N VAL A 64 -9.21 9.98 -3.91
CA VAL A 64 -8.87 9.13 -5.04
C VAL A 64 -9.94 8.04 -5.15
N THR A 65 -10.62 7.98 -6.28
CA THR A 65 -11.70 7.02 -6.54
C THR A 65 -11.19 5.81 -7.33
N GLY A 66 -11.97 4.73 -7.33
CA GLY A 66 -11.70 3.56 -8.17
C GLY A 66 -10.49 2.71 -7.77
N ARG A 67 -9.85 2.98 -6.64
CA ARG A 67 -8.82 2.08 -6.10
C ARG A 67 -9.45 0.91 -5.38
N ALA A 68 -9.00 -0.28 -5.72
CA ALA A 68 -9.39 -1.50 -5.02
C ALA A 68 -8.84 -1.49 -3.59
N GLN A 69 -9.69 -1.82 -2.62
CA GLN A 69 -9.36 -1.86 -1.20
C GLN A 69 -9.99 -3.09 -0.54
N MET A 70 -9.34 -3.58 0.52
CA MET A 70 -9.91 -4.62 1.38
C MET A 70 -10.80 -4.07 2.51
N GLY A 71 -10.79 -2.75 2.74
CA GLY A 71 -11.56 -2.11 3.82
C GLY A 71 -11.06 -2.47 5.22
N ILE A 72 -9.75 -2.52 5.41
CA ILE A 72 -9.11 -2.86 6.69
C ILE A 72 -8.02 -1.86 7.03
N THR A 73 -7.70 -1.77 8.33
CA THR A 73 -6.48 -1.11 8.80
C THR A 73 -5.50 -2.19 9.27
N VAL A 74 -4.23 -2.04 8.92
CA VAL A 74 -3.20 -3.03 9.24
C VAL A 74 -1.95 -2.41 9.83
N VAL A 75 -1.19 -3.21 10.57
CA VAL A 75 0.16 -2.91 11.06
C VAL A 75 1.11 -4.03 10.64
N GLU A 76 2.34 -3.68 10.29
CA GLU A 76 3.36 -4.65 9.92
C GLU A 76 3.86 -5.40 11.17
N VAL A 77 3.95 -6.74 11.07
CA VAL A 77 4.57 -7.59 12.07
C VAL A 77 6.08 -7.59 11.80
N SER A 78 6.84 -7.00 12.71
CA SER A 78 8.31 -6.94 12.58
C SER A 78 8.95 -8.32 12.69
N SER A 79 10.18 -8.45 12.15
CA SER A 79 10.95 -9.71 12.25
C SER A 79 11.25 -10.09 13.71
N SER A 80 11.50 -9.11 14.56
CA SER A 80 11.73 -9.34 16.01
C SER A 80 10.48 -9.83 16.71
N GLU A 81 9.32 -9.26 16.40
CA GLU A 81 8.03 -9.70 16.94
C GLU A 81 7.67 -11.10 16.45
N ALA A 82 7.84 -11.36 15.15
CA ALA A 82 7.59 -12.67 14.55
C ALA A 82 8.44 -13.77 15.23
N ALA A 83 9.73 -13.51 15.45
CA ALA A 83 10.63 -14.44 16.11
C ALA A 83 10.27 -14.65 17.61
N TYR A 84 9.92 -13.57 18.33
CA TYR A 84 9.61 -13.65 19.75
C TYR A 84 8.32 -14.43 20.05
N TYR A 85 7.27 -14.22 19.24
CA TYR A 85 5.98 -14.88 19.45
C TYR A 85 5.79 -16.16 18.62
N GLY A 86 6.74 -16.53 17.77
CA GLY A 86 6.62 -17.69 16.88
C GLY A 86 5.46 -17.57 15.87
N ILE A 87 5.20 -16.36 15.39
CA ILE A 87 4.17 -16.04 14.38
C ILE A 87 4.81 -15.65 13.06
N PRO A 88 4.11 -15.75 11.92
CA PRO A 88 4.66 -15.31 10.64
C PRO A 88 4.80 -13.79 10.58
N MET A 89 5.74 -13.31 9.76
CA MET A 89 5.73 -11.94 9.27
C MET A 89 4.51 -11.72 8.38
N GLY A 90 4.03 -10.50 8.34
CA GLY A 90 2.84 -10.15 7.56
C GLY A 90 2.19 -8.87 8.07
N LEU A 91 0.92 -8.69 7.72
CA LEU A 91 0.14 -7.52 8.12
C LEU A 91 -0.96 -7.92 9.10
N ARG A 92 -0.84 -7.50 10.35
CA ARG A 92 -1.87 -7.74 11.37
C ARG A 92 -3.05 -6.82 11.16
N ILE A 93 -4.25 -7.39 11.11
CA ILE A 93 -5.52 -6.65 11.00
C ILE A 93 -5.82 -5.96 12.33
N MET A 94 -5.96 -4.63 12.29
CA MET A 94 -6.30 -3.80 13.45
C MET A 94 -7.77 -3.43 13.47
N SER A 95 -8.37 -3.26 12.30
CA SER A 95 -9.82 -3.01 12.17
C SER A 95 -10.32 -3.48 10.80
N ILE A 96 -11.63 -3.79 10.75
CA ILE A 96 -12.35 -4.18 9.53
C ILE A 96 -13.55 -3.25 9.43
N THR A 97 -13.73 -2.56 8.30
CA THR A 97 -14.89 -1.68 8.10
C THR A 97 -16.14 -2.50 7.80
N LYS A 98 -17.33 -1.90 7.99
CA LYS A 98 -18.61 -2.58 7.76
C LYS A 98 -18.84 -2.95 6.30
N GLU A 99 -18.27 -2.16 5.39
CA GLU A 99 -18.36 -2.33 3.94
C GLU A 99 -17.44 -3.44 3.43
N SER A 100 -16.42 -3.78 4.22
CA SER A 100 -15.44 -4.81 3.88
C SER A 100 -16.06 -6.20 3.81
N ASP A 101 -15.70 -6.96 2.79
CA ASP A 101 -16.07 -8.37 2.68
C ASP A 101 -15.23 -9.26 3.61
N MET A 102 -14.06 -8.79 4.07
CA MET A 102 -13.14 -9.54 4.93
C MET A 102 -13.84 -10.19 6.13
N GLY A 103 -14.63 -9.40 6.88
CA GLY A 103 -15.35 -9.91 8.06
C GLY A 103 -16.42 -10.93 7.70
N ARG A 104 -17.11 -10.76 6.57
CA ARG A 104 -18.11 -11.73 6.08
C ARG A 104 -17.49 -13.06 5.70
N GLN A 105 -16.26 -13.03 5.19
CA GLN A 105 -15.50 -14.20 4.82
C GLN A 105 -14.75 -14.85 6.01
N GLY A 106 -14.91 -14.31 7.22
CA GLY A 106 -14.40 -14.91 8.44
C GLY A 106 -13.04 -14.38 8.92
N ALA A 107 -12.55 -13.28 8.35
CA ALA A 107 -11.40 -12.58 8.91
C ALA A 107 -11.77 -11.88 10.23
N GLU A 108 -10.85 -11.87 11.17
CA GLU A 108 -11.01 -11.25 12.49
C GLU A 108 -9.88 -10.25 12.77
N VAL A 109 -10.15 -9.30 13.64
CA VAL A 109 -9.11 -8.41 14.18
C VAL A 109 -8.08 -9.25 14.94
N GLY A 110 -6.80 -9.03 14.63
CA GLY A 110 -5.69 -9.82 15.16
C GLY A 110 -5.16 -10.88 14.20
N ASP A 111 -5.89 -11.25 13.15
CA ASP A 111 -5.36 -12.10 12.07
C ASP A 111 -4.20 -11.42 11.37
N ILE A 112 -3.25 -12.20 10.88
CA ILE A 112 -2.10 -11.73 10.11
C ILE A 112 -2.27 -12.15 8.66
N ILE A 113 -2.34 -11.19 7.75
CA ILE A 113 -2.33 -11.44 6.30
C ILE A 113 -0.90 -11.85 5.93
N THR A 114 -0.76 -13.01 5.34
CA THR A 114 0.53 -13.57 4.91
C THR A 114 0.69 -13.65 3.40
N SER A 115 -0.43 -13.68 2.66
CA SER A 115 -0.42 -13.69 1.20
C SER A 115 -1.69 -13.10 0.60
N ILE A 116 -1.59 -12.63 -0.64
CA ILE A 116 -2.71 -12.21 -1.50
C ILE A 116 -2.46 -12.82 -2.88
N ASP A 117 -3.43 -13.58 -3.42
CA ASP A 117 -3.33 -14.32 -4.70
C ASP A 117 -2.04 -15.15 -4.80
N GLY A 118 -1.66 -15.81 -3.71
CA GLY A 118 -0.45 -16.62 -3.61
C GLY A 118 0.86 -15.82 -3.48
N TRP A 119 0.84 -14.50 -3.58
CA TRP A 119 2.01 -13.64 -3.36
C TRP A 119 2.18 -13.35 -1.88
N ALA A 120 3.39 -13.60 -1.37
CA ALA A 120 3.72 -13.28 0.03
C ALA A 120 3.60 -11.77 0.29
N VAL A 121 3.03 -11.43 1.45
CA VAL A 121 2.82 -10.04 1.89
C VAL A 121 3.47 -9.86 3.24
N THR A 122 4.41 -8.92 3.33
CA THR A 122 5.11 -8.57 4.58
C THR A 122 5.03 -7.09 4.88
N THR A 123 4.83 -6.26 3.87
CA THR A 123 4.75 -4.80 3.98
C THR A 123 3.45 -4.25 3.38
N ARG A 124 3.10 -3.02 3.76
CA ARG A 124 1.98 -2.30 3.12
C ARG A 124 2.24 -2.03 1.63
N GLY A 125 3.52 -1.91 1.26
CA GLY A 125 3.94 -1.75 -0.14
C GLY A 125 3.52 -2.95 -0.98
N ASP A 126 3.75 -4.18 -0.49
CA ASP A 126 3.37 -5.41 -1.19
C ASP A 126 1.86 -5.42 -1.49
N VAL A 127 1.04 -5.06 -0.50
CA VAL A 127 -0.43 -4.95 -0.69
C VAL A 127 -0.77 -3.92 -1.75
N SER A 128 -0.16 -2.73 -1.69
CA SER A 128 -0.42 -1.68 -2.66
C SER A 128 -0.07 -2.09 -4.09
N ASP A 129 1.06 -2.78 -4.27
CA ASP A 129 1.52 -3.24 -5.59
C ASP A 129 0.65 -4.37 -6.15
N ILE A 130 0.10 -5.24 -5.29
CA ILE A 130 -0.84 -6.28 -5.69
C ILE A 130 -2.19 -5.66 -6.05
N LEU A 131 -2.79 -4.88 -5.13
CA LEU A 131 -4.11 -4.28 -5.32
C LEU A 131 -4.15 -3.25 -6.46
N ALA A 132 -3.03 -2.64 -6.83
CA ALA A 132 -2.94 -1.76 -8.00
C ALA A 132 -3.26 -2.46 -9.34
N LYS A 133 -3.21 -3.80 -9.37
CA LYS A 133 -3.55 -4.61 -10.53
C LYS A 133 -5.03 -5.00 -10.58
N HIS A 134 -5.79 -4.72 -9.53
CA HIS A 134 -7.19 -5.07 -9.37
C HIS A 134 -8.10 -3.84 -9.42
N ARG A 135 -9.38 -4.09 -9.61
CA ARG A 135 -10.45 -3.08 -9.60
C ARG A 135 -11.44 -3.37 -8.47
N PRO A 136 -12.18 -2.37 -8.00
CA PRO A 136 -13.33 -2.62 -7.14
C PRO A 136 -14.28 -3.65 -7.76
N GLY A 137 -14.71 -4.63 -6.96
CA GLY A 137 -15.52 -5.75 -7.40
C GLY A 137 -14.73 -7.00 -7.78
N ASP A 138 -13.42 -6.93 -7.99
CA ASP A 138 -12.59 -8.12 -8.19
C ASP A 138 -12.52 -8.92 -6.89
N THR A 139 -12.36 -10.24 -7.01
CA THR A 139 -12.17 -11.15 -5.90
C THR A 139 -10.71 -11.58 -5.83
N VAL A 140 -10.12 -11.51 -4.65
CA VAL A 140 -8.75 -11.95 -4.36
C VAL A 140 -8.74 -13.02 -3.29
N GLU A 141 -7.79 -13.95 -3.38
CA GLU A 141 -7.53 -14.96 -2.36
C GLU A 141 -6.61 -14.37 -1.28
N ILE A 142 -7.01 -14.45 -0.01
CA ILE A 142 -6.23 -13.93 1.13
C ILE A 142 -5.81 -15.09 2.02
N GLY A 143 -4.51 -15.27 2.19
CA GLY A 143 -3.94 -16.17 3.21
C GLY A 143 -3.83 -15.44 4.54
N LEU A 144 -4.41 -16.03 5.58
CA LEU A 144 -4.44 -15.50 6.94
C LEU A 144 -3.76 -16.46 7.91
N TYR A 145 -3.10 -15.94 8.89
CA TYR A 145 -2.67 -16.67 10.08
C TYR A 145 -3.38 -16.12 11.31
N ARG A 146 -4.08 -17.02 12.03
CA ARG A 146 -4.76 -16.71 13.29
C ARG A 146 -4.00 -17.33 14.45
N ALA A 147 -3.47 -16.48 15.33
CA ALA A 147 -2.78 -16.96 16.54
C ALA A 147 -3.76 -17.65 17.49
N SER A 148 -3.33 -18.75 18.10
CA SER A 148 -4.10 -19.44 19.14
C SER A 148 -3.56 -19.09 20.52
N ARG A 149 -4.45 -18.92 21.50
CA ARG A 149 -4.08 -18.75 22.92
C ARG A 149 -3.56 -20.04 23.58
N THR A 150 -3.88 -21.20 22.99
CA THR A 150 -3.69 -22.50 23.65
C THR A 150 -2.82 -23.46 22.85
N GLY A 151 -2.23 -23.03 21.73
CA GLY A 151 -1.44 -23.93 20.90
C GLY A 151 -0.90 -23.26 19.63
N ARG A 152 -0.59 -24.06 18.62
CA ARG A 152 -0.17 -23.55 17.31
C ARG A 152 -1.32 -22.78 16.67
N GLY A 153 -1.01 -21.61 16.08
CA GLY A 153 -1.97 -20.88 15.27
C GLY A 153 -2.38 -21.69 14.04
N GLN A 154 -3.44 -21.26 13.41
CA GLN A 154 -3.98 -21.88 12.19
C GLN A 154 -3.83 -20.97 10.98
N THR A 155 -3.60 -21.57 9.83
CA THR A 155 -3.65 -20.86 8.54
C THR A 155 -5.05 -21.03 7.95
N LEU A 156 -5.60 -19.93 7.44
CA LEU A 156 -6.90 -19.86 6.79
C LEU A 156 -6.72 -19.24 5.41
N THR A 157 -7.56 -19.64 4.47
CA THR A 157 -7.63 -18.99 3.16
C THR A 157 -9.08 -18.56 2.93
N ILE A 158 -9.26 -17.30 2.55
CA ILE A 158 -10.58 -16.71 2.27
C ILE A 158 -10.56 -16.01 0.92
N ASN A 159 -11.70 -15.95 0.25
CA ASN A 159 -11.89 -15.17 -0.97
C ASN A 159 -12.65 -13.90 -0.63
N VAL A 160 -12.09 -12.77 -0.98
CA VAL A 160 -12.59 -11.44 -0.59
C VAL A 160 -12.88 -10.60 -1.82
N THR A 161 -14.08 -10.05 -1.89
CA THR A 161 -14.43 -9.06 -2.91
C THR A 161 -13.93 -7.68 -2.49
N LEU A 162 -13.13 -7.06 -3.36
CA LEU A 162 -12.53 -5.75 -3.13
C LEU A 162 -13.58 -4.65 -3.25
N ILE A 163 -13.53 -3.68 -2.35
CA ILE A 163 -14.39 -2.49 -2.39
C ILE A 163 -13.67 -1.32 -3.06
N GLY A 164 -14.41 -0.29 -3.48
CA GLY A 164 -13.85 0.97 -3.97
C GLY A 164 -13.53 1.95 -2.84
N SER A 165 -12.50 2.78 -3.07
CA SER A 165 -12.19 3.93 -2.21
C SER A 165 -13.18 5.06 -2.37
#